data_ede0d19688c8bf7c10ad1672bf7c4aca
#
_entry.id   ede0d19688c8bf7c10ad1672bf7c4aca
#
_cell.length_a   1.000
_cell.length_b   1.000
_cell.length_c   1.000
_cell.angle_alpha   90.00
_cell.angle_beta   90.00
_cell.angle_gamma   90.00
#
_symmetry.space_group_name_H-M   'P 1'
#
loop_
_entity.id
_entity.type
_entity.pdbx_description
1 polymer ?
#
loop_
_entity_poly.entity_id
_entity_poly.type
_entity_poly.pdbx_seq_one_letter_code
_entity_poly.pdbx_strand_id
1 'polypeptide(L)'
;MPLKNTATNKPQEIAAIDLGSNSFHMVIARVVNGALQVLGRLKQRVHLADGLDSNNVLSEEAIERGLACLALFAERLQGFPADNVTIVGTHTLRQAVNAEVFLKRAAKVIPYPIEIIAGQEEARLIFMGVEHTQPEKGRKLVIDIGGGSTELVIGEDFEPLLAESRRMGCVSFAQLFFPGGEISKNNFRRARLAAAQKLETLAWQYRIQGWQYALGASGTIKAAHEVLVAMGEKDGLITLDRLEMLAEQVLQFKSFSSLSLPGLSEDRQSVFVPGLAILCGVFDALAIRDLRLSDGALREGVLYEMEGRFRHQDIRSRTAKSLADHYNIDREQAKRVLETTELLYSQWMAQNTKLAHPQLEALLKWAAMLHEVGLSINHSGMHRHSAYILQNSNLPGFNQEQQLLLAALVRFHRKAIKLEELPRLNLFKKKHYLPLIQLLRLSTLLNNQRQSTTTPETLRLTTADNHWTLRFPAGYLAQNNLVQLDFEREQAYWNDVVGWKLLIDEEGSQDEQRSA
;
A
#
# COMPACT_ATOMS: atom_id res chain seq x y z
N MET A 1 -5.80 -48.48 -14.29
CA MET A 1 -5.97 -47.09 -13.84
C MET A 1 -4.74 -46.70 -13.05
N PRO A 2 -3.90 -45.76 -13.50
CA PRO A 2 -2.79 -45.28 -12.69
C PRO A 2 -3.29 -44.26 -11.70
N LEU A 3 -2.92 -44.45 -10.44
CA LEU A 3 -3.16 -43.53 -9.31
C LEU A 3 -2.53 -42.16 -9.65
N LYS A 4 -3.37 -41.13 -9.75
CA LYS A 4 -2.92 -39.75 -9.83
C LYS A 4 -2.07 -39.44 -8.61
N ASN A 5 -0.82 -39.07 -8.84
CA ASN A 5 0.06 -38.45 -7.85
C ASN A 5 -0.66 -37.28 -7.18
N THR A 6 -1.16 -37.48 -5.99
CA THR A 6 -1.49 -36.39 -5.08
C THR A 6 -0.15 -35.81 -4.64
N ALA A 7 0.30 -34.74 -5.30
CA ALA A 7 1.32 -33.89 -4.74
C ALA A 7 0.88 -33.55 -3.32
N THR A 8 1.62 -34.01 -2.34
CA THR A 8 1.45 -33.67 -0.93
C THR A 8 1.68 -32.16 -0.82
N ASN A 9 0.61 -31.39 -0.87
CA ASN A 9 0.63 -29.96 -0.65
C ASN A 9 1.05 -29.77 0.82
N LYS A 10 2.35 -29.59 1.07
CA LYS A 10 2.81 -29.18 2.41
C LYS A 10 2.06 -27.90 2.74
N PRO A 11 1.45 -27.81 3.93
CA PRO A 11 0.74 -26.60 4.34
C PRO A 11 1.69 -25.41 4.21
N GLN A 12 1.26 -24.38 3.48
CA GLN A 12 2.06 -23.20 3.21
C GLN A 12 2.13 -22.34 4.47
N GLU A 13 3.34 -22.07 4.94
CA GLU A 13 3.56 -21.14 6.04
C GLU A 13 3.81 -19.73 5.50
N ILE A 14 3.15 -18.74 6.09
CA ILE A 14 3.24 -17.33 5.74
C ILE A 14 3.52 -16.49 6.97
N ALA A 15 4.14 -15.34 6.77
CA ALA A 15 4.44 -14.40 7.85
C ALA A 15 4.07 -12.97 7.46
N ALA A 16 3.43 -12.27 8.38
CA ALA A 16 3.16 -10.84 8.29
C ALA A 16 3.93 -10.10 9.37
N ILE A 17 4.62 -9.02 8.99
CA ILE A 17 5.35 -8.14 9.90
C ILE A 17 4.79 -6.73 9.75
N ASP A 18 4.42 -6.13 10.87
CA ASP A 18 3.97 -4.74 11.00
C ASP A 18 5.05 -3.93 11.71
N LEU A 19 5.61 -2.93 11.02
CA LEU A 19 6.57 -1.99 11.56
C LEU A 19 5.83 -0.73 12.05
N GLY A 20 5.21 -0.88 13.21
CA GLY A 20 4.44 0.18 13.83
C GLY A 20 5.27 1.25 14.53
N SER A 21 4.66 2.36 14.88
CA SER A 21 5.30 3.52 15.53
C SER A 21 5.89 3.20 16.92
N ASN A 22 5.22 2.37 17.70
CA ASN A 22 5.63 2.00 19.06
C ASN A 22 6.30 0.63 19.12
N SER A 23 5.77 -0.34 18.38
CA SER A 23 6.21 -1.73 18.44
C SER A 23 6.22 -2.34 17.04
N PHE A 24 7.17 -3.25 16.81
CA PHE A 24 7.16 -4.14 15.66
C PHE A 24 6.51 -5.46 16.05
N HIS A 25 5.70 -5.99 15.17
CA HIS A 25 4.96 -7.22 15.40
C HIS A 25 5.16 -8.19 14.24
N MET A 26 5.34 -9.46 14.55
CA MET A 26 5.36 -10.54 13.56
C MET A 26 4.32 -11.59 13.94
N VAL A 27 3.59 -12.08 12.94
CA VAL A 27 2.70 -13.25 13.07
C VAL A 27 3.09 -14.25 12.00
N ILE A 28 3.28 -15.50 12.41
CA ILE A 28 3.49 -16.62 11.53
C ILE A 28 2.21 -17.46 11.54
N ALA A 29 1.70 -17.79 10.37
CA ALA A 29 0.52 -18.62 10.21
C ALA A 29 0.73 -19.69 9.15
N ARG A 30 -0.08 -20.74 9.22
CA ARG A 30 -0.14 -21.82 8.24
C ARG A 30 -1.49 -21.77 7.55
N VAL A 31 -1.50 -21.86 6.23
CA VAL A 31 -2.72 -21.98 5.45
C VAL A 31 -3.12 -23.46 5.37
N VAL A 32 -4.27 -23.82 5.94
CA VAL A 32 -4.81 -25.17 5.93
C VAL A 32 -6.25 -25.13 5.42
N ASN A 33 -6.50 -25.71 4.27
CA ASN A 33 -7.82 -25.72 3.62
C ASN A 33 -8.45 -24.32 3.50
N GLY A 34 -7.61 -23.29 3.33
CA GLY A 34 -8.04 -21.91 3.20
C GLY A 34 -8.38 -21.19 4.51
N ALA A 35 -8.08 -21.80 5.64
CA ALA A 35 -8.12 -21.16 6.94
C ALA A 35 -6.71 -20.86 7.44
N LEU A 36 -6.55 -19.72 8.14
CA LEU A 36 -5.29 -19.35 8.76
C LEU A 36 -5.18 -19.95 10.16
N GLN A 37 -4.17 -20.77 10.37
CA GLN A 37 -3.78 -21.29 11.68
C GLN A 37 -2.56 -20.51 12.17
N VAL A 38 -2.71 -19.68 13.19
CA VAL A 38 -1.60 -18.94 13.80
C VAL A 38 -0.68 -19.92 14.51
N LEU A 39 0.61 -19.90 14.14
CA LEU A 39 1.66 -20.74 14.74
C LEU A 39 2.48 -19.99 15.78
N GLY A 40 2.64 -18.67 15.63
CA GLY A 40 3.41 -17.86 16.54
C GLY A 40 3.18 -16.37 16.37
N ARG A 41 3.40 -15.64 17.48
CA ARG A 41 3.35 -14.18 17.50
C ARG A 41 4.56 -13.67 18.26
N LEU A 42 5.26 -12.69 17.68
CA LEU A 42 6.34 -11.95 18.32
C LEU A 42 5.99 -10.48 18.32
N LYS A 43 6.28 -9.82 19.44
CA LYS A 43 6.13 -8.38 19.61
C LYS A 43 7.38 -7.84 20.27
N GLN A 44 7.96 -6.80 19.68
CA GLN A 44 9.10 -6.07 20.24
C GLN A 44 8.78 -4.58 20.29
N ARG A 45 9.13 -3.94 21.40
CA ARG A 45 9.06 -2.48 21.50
C ARG A 45 10.28 -1.88 20.87
N VAL A 46 10.05 -1.05 19.91
CA VAL A 46 11.09 -0.36 19.15
C VAL A 46 11.08 1.14 19.45
N HIS A 47 9.89 1.68 19.81
CA HIS A 47 9.71 3.12 20.02
C HIS A 47 10.25 3.94 18.85
N LEU A 48 9.88 3.53 17.62
CA LEU A 48 10.42 4.12 16.41
C LEU A 48 10.01 5.59 16.29
N ALA A 49 8.75 5.91 16.66
CA ALA A 49 8.22 7.26 16.60
C ALA A 49 8.88 8.24 17.59
N ASP A 50 9.44 7.73 18.69
CA ASP A 50 10.15 8.58 19.66
C ASP A 50 11.47 9.13 19.07
N GLY A 51 11.95 8.52 17.98
CA GLY A 51 13.11 9.00 17.24
C GLY A 51 12.83 10.01 16.14
N LEU A 52 11.58 10.39 15.88
CA LEU A 52 11.25 11.44 14.92
C LEU A 52 11.41 12.82 15.57
N ASP A 53 12.24 13.68 14.97
CA ASP A 53 12.35 15.07 15.35
C ASP A 53 11.23 15.94 14.73
N SER A 54 11.26 17.26 15.01
CA SER A 54 10.29 18.23 14.46
C SER A 54 10.32 18.35 12.93
N ASN A 55 11.40 17.91 12.28
CA ASN A 55 11.57 17.90 10.82
C ASN A 55 11.24 16.53 10.22
N ASN A 56 10.71 15.60 11.01
CA ASN A 56 10.46 14.20 10.64
C ASN A 56 11.73 13.45 10.23
N VAL A 57 12.88 13.78 10.82
CA VAL A 57 14.12 13.00 10.65
C VAL A 57 14.18 11.94 11.74
N LEU A 58 14.31 10.69 11.34
CA LEU A 58 14.44 9.56 12.25
C LEU A 58 15.88 9.49 12.79
N SER A 59 16.02 9.45 14.12
CA SER A 59 17.31 9.43 14.79
C SER A 59 18.07 8.11 14.56
N GLU A 60 19.38 8.15 14.67
CA GLU A 60 20.25 6.99 14.51
C GLU A 60 19.92 5.88 15.53
N GLU A 61 19.68 6.26 16.78
CA GLU A 61 19.34 5.33 17.85
C GLU A 61 18.02 4.60 17.59
N ALA A 62 17.03 5.29 17.01
CA ALA A 62 15.76 4.67 16.65
C ALA A 62 15.93 3.71 15.45
N ILE A 63 16.75 4.09 14.48
CA ILE A 63 17.12 3.22 13.35
C ILE A 63 17.77 1.94 13.88
N GLU A 64 18.76 2.05 14.77
CA GLU A 64 19.46 0.88 15.33
C GLU A 64 18.51 -0.04 16.11
N ARG A 65 17.61 0.52 16.93
CA ARG A 65 16.59 -0.30 17.63
C ARG A 65 15.70 -1.07 16.66
N GLY A 66 15.29 -0.41 15.57
CA GLY A 66 14.50 -1.04 14.51
C GLY A 66 15.25 -2.18 13.83
N LEU A 67 16.51 -1.95 13.46
CA LEU A 67 17.37 -2.97 12.83
C LEU A 67 17.64 -4.16 13.74
N ALA A 68 17.91 -3.94 15.03
CA ALA A 68 18.08 -5.01 16.01
C ALA A 68 16.81 -5.88 16.12
N CYS A 69 15.64 -5.28 16.12
CA CYS A 69 14.38 -6.02 16.11
C CYS A 69 14.20 -6.84 14.82
N LEU A 70 14.51 -6.26 13.66
CA LEU A 70 14.44 -6.96 12.38
C LEU A 70 15.42 -8.16 12.31
N ALA A 71 16.59 -8.06 12.94
CA ALA A 71 17.53 -9.17 13.04
C ALA A 71 16.91 -10.36 13.78
N LEU A 72 16.23 -10.13 14.92
CA LEU A 72 15.53 -11.18 15.66
C LEU A 72 14.41 -11.81 14.83
N PHE A 73 13.70 -11.01 14.04
CA PHE A 73 12.64 -11.51 13.16
C PHE A 73 13.22 -12.33 12.00
N ALA A 74 14.35 -11.89 11.42
CA ALA A 74 15.04 -12.64 10.36
C ALA A 74 15.47 -14.04 10.79
N GLU A 75 15.92 -14.21 12.03
CA GLU A 75 16.25 -15.54 12.58
C GLU A 75 15.06 -16.50 12.58
N ARG A 76 13.85 -15.98 12.86
CA ARG A 76 12.60 -16.78 12.89
C ARG A 76 12.06 -17.09 11.49
N LEU A 77 12.48 -16.33 10.49
CA LEU A 77 12.02 -16.46 9.11
C LEU A 77 13.01 -17.24 8.23
N GLN A 78 14.04 -17.85 8.80
CA GLN A 78 14.98 -18.68 8.05
C GLN A 78 14.26 -19.79 7.29
N GLY A 79 14.47 -19.84 5.97
CA GLY A 79 13.86 -20.84 5.09
C GLY A 79 12.48 -20.47 4.54
N PHE A 80 11.90 -19.33 4.91
CA PHE A 80 10.66 -18.87 4.28
C PHE A 80 10.93 -18.37 2.85
N PRO A 81 10.12 -18.80 1.86
CA PRO A 81 10.16 -18.21 0.52
C PRO A 81 9.83 -16.71 0.57
N ALA A 82 10.41 -15.93 -0.34
CA ALA A 82 10.20 -14.49 -0.39
C ALA A 82 8.72 -14.10 -0.50
N ASP A 83 7.95 -14.81 -1.32
CA ASP A 83 6.52 -14.56 -1.54
C ASP A 83 5.65 -14.90 -0.33
N ASN A 84 6.20 -15.61 0.66
CA ASN A 84 5.50 -16.01 1.88
C ASN A 84 5.70 -15.05 3.05
N VAL A 85 6.44 -13.96 2.86
CA VAL A 85 6.69 -12.95 3.89
C VAL A 85 6.30 -11.57 3.37
N THR A 86 5.44 -10.88 4.11
CA THR A 86 5.09 -9.49 3.83
C THR A 86 5.44 -8.63 5.04
N ILE A 87 6.22 -7.57 4.81
CA ILE A 87 6.62 -6.59 5.82
C ILE A 87 6.01 -5.25 5.44
N VAL A 88 5.15 -4.70 6.28
CA VAL A 88 4.54 -3.40 6.06
C VAL A 88 5.09 -2.37 7.04
N GLY A 89 5.49 -1.21 6.50
CA GLY A 89 5.84 -0.03 7.27
C GLY A 89 4.68 0.95 7.30
N THR A 90 4.34 1.46 8.48
CA THR A 90 3.17 2.29 8.69
C THR A 90 3.54 3.76 8.97
N HIS A 91 2.81 4.45 9.84
CA HIS A 91 2.87 5.90 10.06
C HIS A 91 4.28 6.48 10.19
N THR A 92 5.13 5.94 11.07
CA THR A 92 6.46 6.53 11.32
C THR A 92 7.36 6.49 10.09
N LEU A 93 7.43 5.34 9.40
CA LEU A 93 8.23 5.22 8.18
C LEU A 93 7.62 6.03 7.03
N ARG A 94 6.29 6.20 6.99
CA ARG A 94 5.59 7.06 6.02
C ARG A 94 5.90 8.55 6.22
N GLN A 95 6.14 8.98 7.47
CA GLN A 95 6.47 10.38 7.80
C GLN A 95 7.96 10.69 7.70
N ALA A 96 8.83 9.71 7.97
CA ALA A 96 10.28 9.92 8.05
C ALA A 96 10.86 10.37 6.70
N VAL A 97 11.44 11.56 6.64
CA VAL A 97 12.10 12.10 5.43
C VAL A 97 13.36 11.30 5.06
N ASN A 98 13.96 10.62 6.03
CA ASN A 98 15.12 9.74 5.85
C ASN A 98 14.76 8.24 5.94
N ALA A 99 13.50 7.86 5.69
CA ALA A 99 13.06 6.45 5.69
C ALA A 99 13.93 5.57 4.78
N GLU A 100 14.43 6.12 3.66
CA GLU A 100 15.32 5.42 2.74
C GLU A 100 16.60 4.90 3.42
N VAL A 101 17.14 5.63 4.40
CA VAL A 101 18.32 5.20 5.15
C VAL A 101 18.00 3.94 5.96
N PHE A 102 16.86 3.94 6.65
CA PHE A 102 16.38 2.77 7.38
C PHE A 102 16.17 1.58 6.44
N LEU A 103 15.46 1.77 5.33
CA LEU A 103 15.15 0.70 4.36
C LEU A 103 16.42 0.08 3.76
N LYS A 104 17.42 0.90 3.37
CA LYS A 104 18.70 0.41 2.84
C LYS A 104 19.49 -0.42 3.85
N ARG A 105 19.43 -0.06 5.12
CA ARG A 105 20.09 -0.81 6.19
C ARG A 105 19.30 -2.06 6.56
N ALA A 106 17.98 -1.97 6.62
CA ALA A 106 17.10 -3.11 6.87
C ALA A 106 17.28 -4.22 5.82
N ALA A 107 17.48 -3.87 4.55
CA ALA A 107 17.75 -4.83 3.48
C ALA A 107 19.04 -5.66 3.65
N LYS A 108 19.96 -5.23 4.53
CA LYS A 108 21.16 -6.01 4.91
C LYS A 108 20.89 -6.96 6.08
N VAL A 109 19.82 -6.74 6.82
CA VAL A 109 19.48 -7.47 8.05
C VAL A 109 18.41 -8.53 7.79
N ILE A 110 17.39 -8.17 7.00
CA ILE A 110 16.27 -9.06 6.67
C ILE A 110 16.12 -9.16 5.15
N PRO A 111 16.07 -10.38 4.55
CA PRO A 111 16.10 -10.56 3.09
C PRO A 111 14.73 -10.35 2.41
N TYR A 112 13.79 -9.70 3.09
CA TYR A 112 12.44 -9.43 2.60
C TYR A 112 12.23 -7.93 2.43
N PRO A 113 11.57 -7.48 1.34
CA PRO A 113 11.31 -6.07 1.13
C PRO A 113 10.34 -5.51 2.17
N ILE A 114 10.57 -4.26 2.60
CA ILE A 114 9.65 -3.52 3.46
C ILE A 114 8.80 -2.61 2.58
N GLU A 115 7.49 -2.80 2.62
CA GLU A 115 6.50 -2.05 1.85
C GLU A 115 5.91 -0.94 2.73
N ILE A 116 6.17 0.34 2.40
CA ILE A 116 5.49 1.44 3.09
C ILE A 116 4.09 1.58 2.50
N ILE A 117 3.06 1.37 3.32
CA ILE A 117 1.66 1.43 2.89
C ILE A 117 1.03 2.80 3.18
N ALA A 118 0.11 3.24 2.33
CA ALA A 118 -0.69 4.44 2.57
C ALA A 118 -1.61 4.25 3.79
N GLY A 119 -2.02 5.36 4.44
CA GLY A 119 -2.89 5.26 5.63
C GLY A 119 -4.26 4.64 5.33
N GLN A 120 -4.81 4.89 4.14
CA GLN A 120 -6.07 4.28 3.72
C GLN A 120 -5.92 2.78 3.43
N GLU A 121 -4.76 2.36 2.92
CA GLU A 121 -4.46 0.93 2.73
C GLU A 121 -4.24 0.24 4.08
N GLU A 122 -3.58 0.90 5.03
CA GLU A 122 -3.50 0.44 6.42
C GLU A 122 -4.90 0.23 7.01
N ALA A 123 -5.79 1.22 6.87
CA ALA A 123 -7.18 1.16 7.31
C ALA A 123 -7.95 -0.01 6.66
N ARG A 124 -7.80 -0.21 5.34
CA ARG A 124 -8.42 -1.33 4.62
C ARG A 124 -7.95 -2.69 5.14
N LEU A 125 -6.65 -2.84 5.33
CA LEU A 125 -6.08 -4.09 5.85
C LEU A 125 -6.54 -4.38 7.28
N ILE A 126 -6.61 -3.35 8.14
CA ILE A 126 -7.17 -3.48 9.49
C ILE A 126 -8.62 -3.97 9.42
N PHE A 127 -9.45 -3.35 8.58
CA PHE A 127 -10.85 -3.77 8.39
C PHE A 127 -10.93 -5.23 7.94
N MET A 128 -10.12 -5.65 6.98
CA MET A 128 -10.06 -7.04 6.53
C MET A 128 -9.69 -7.99 7.67
N GLY A 129 -8.71 -7.64 8.49
CA GLY A 129 -8.32 -8.44 9.66
C GLY A 129 -9.43 -8.55 10.70
N VAL A 130 -10.16 -7.47 10.93
CA VAL A 130 -11.32 -7.47 11.83
C VAL A 130 -12.45 -8.31 11.25
N GLU A 131 -12.80 -8.12 9.98
CA GLU A 131 -13.90 -8.83 9.32
C GLU A 131 -13.71 -10.36 9.33
N HIS A 132 -12.49 -10.83 9.13
CA HIS A 132 -12.17 -12.26 9.19
C HIS A 132 -12.18 -12.86 10.59
N THR A 133 -12.05 -12.04 11.63
CA THR A 133 -11.95 -12.52 13.02
C THR A 133 -13.24 -12.32 13.83
N GLN A 134 -14.20 -11.56 13.30
CA GLN A 134 -15.45 -11.23 13.99
C GLN A 134 -16.63 -11.91 13.30
N PRO A 135 -17.48 -12.64 14.06
CA PRO A 135 -18.58 -13.42 13.48
C PRO A 135 -19.81 -12.58 13.11
N GLU A 136 -19.90 -11.35 13.60
CA GLU A 136 -21.05 -10.49 13.37
C GLU A 136 -21.19 -10.16 11.88
N LYS A 137 -22.43 -10.26 11.37
CA LYS A 137 -22.78 -9.84 10.01
C LYS A 137 -23.36 -8.44 10.00
N GLY A 138 -23.12 -7.72 8.91
CA GLY A 138 -23.62 -6.37 8.70
C GLY A 138 -22.52 -5.30 8.85
N ARG A 139 -22.95 -4.06 8.75
CA ARG A 139 -22.04 -2.92 8.65
C ARG A 139 -21.31 -2.66 9.97
N LYS A 140 -19.98 -2.59 9.90
CA LYS A 140 -19.10 -2.38 11.03
C LYS A 140 -18.35 -1.05 10.91
N LEU A 141 -18.24 -0.32 12.03
CA LEU A 141 -17.25 0.72 12.22
C LEU A 141 -16.04 0.09 12.90
N VAL A 142 -14.88 0.18 12.30
CA VAL A 142 -13.61 -0.28 12.87
C VAL A 142 -12.75 0.93 13.21
N ILE A 143 -12.21 0.95 14.42
CA ILE A 143 -11.33 2.01 14.95
C ILE A 143 -10.04 1.36 15.40
N ASP A 144 -8.91 1.87 14.90
CA ASP A 144 -7.57 1.47 15.33
C ASP A 144 -6.80 2.70 15.79
N ILE A 145 -6.44 2.76 17.07
CA ILE A 145 -5.63 3.86 17.63
C ILE A 145 -4.20 3.37 17.78
N GLY A 146 -3.39 3.69 16.77
CA GLY A 146 -1.97 3.38 16.73
C GLY A 146 -1.11 4.38 17.51
N GLY A 147 0.22 4.28 17.34
CA GLY A 147 1.17 5.19 17.97
C GLY A 147 1.19 6.58 17.34
N GLY A 148 1.08 6.69 16.01
CA GLY A 148 1.18 7.95 15.27
C GLY A 148 -0.10 8.33 14.54
N SER A 149 -0.95 7.37 14.19
CA SER A 149 -2.21 7.58 13.47
C SER A 149 -3.38 6.85 14.12
N THR A 150 -4.57 7.18 13.67
CA THR A 150 -5.82 6.48 13.97
C THR A 150 -6.53 6.22 12.65
N GLU A 151 -6.83 4.96 12.41
CA GLU A 151 -7.56 4.47 11.27
C GLU A 151 -9.03 4.29 11.64
N LEU A 152 -9.92 4.71 10.72
CA LEU A 152 -11.37 4.58 10.87
C LEU A 152 -11.93 3.99 9.58
N VAL A 153 -12.70 2.92 9.71
CA VAL A 153 -13.28 2.24 8.55
C VAL A 153 -14.74 1.92 8.81
N ILE A 154 -15.61 2.27 7.89
CA ILE A 154 -16.92 1.65 7.80
C ILE A 154 -16.91 0.69 6.62
N GLY A 155 -17.34 -0.54 6.83
CA GLY A 155 -17.45 -1.54 5.77
C GLY A 155 -18.45 -2.62 6.09
N GLU A 156 -18.74 -3.45 5.09
CA GLU A 156 -19.70 -4.55 5.15
C GLU A 156 -19.22 -5.67 4.20
N ASP A 157 -19.32 -6.92 4.63
CA ASP A 157 -18.98 -8.10 3.82
C ASP A 157 -17.62 -8.02 3.11
N PHE A 158 -16.56 -7.67 3.86
CA PHE A 158 -15.18 -7.47 3.39
C PHE A 158 -14.94 -6.26 2.48
N GLU A 159 -15.97 -5.46 2.18
CA GLU A 159 -15.85 -4.26 1.36
C GLU A 159 -15.80 -3.02 2.25
N PRO A 160 -14.68 -2.26 2.24
CA PRO A 160 -14.62 -0.97 2.91
C PRO A 160 -15.44 0.05 2.13
N LEU A 161 -16.38 0.70 2.79
CA LEU A 161 -17.24 1.76 2.24
C LEU A 161 -16.64 3.14 2.47
N LEU A 162 -16.09 3.37 3.66
CA LEU A 162 -15.33 4.56 4.04
C LEU A 162 -14.07 4.10 4.76
N ALA A 163 -12.91 4.59 4.35
CA ALA A 163 -11.62 4.26 4.96
C ALA A 163 -10.77 5.52 5.08
N GLU A 164 -10.41 5.90 6.30
CA GLU A 164 -9.67 7.11 6.60
C GLU A 164 -8.56 6.84 7.62
N SER A 165 -7.46 7.54 7.46
CA SER A 165 -6.36 7.59 8.42
C SER A 165 -6.12 9.04 8.84
N ARG A 166 -6.08 9.28 10.13
CA ARG A 166 -5.84 10.61 10.72
C ARG A 166 -4.57 10.62 11.54
N ARG A 167 -3.76 11.68 11.39
CA ARG A 167 -2.52 11.88 12.18
C ARG A 167 -2.89 12.22 13.63
N MET A 168 -3.30 11.21 14.37
CA MET A 168 -3.57 11.25 15.80
C MET A 168 -3.33 9.87 16.39
N GLY A 169 -2.25 9.70 17.10
CA GLY A 169 -1.86 8.44 17.75
C GLY A 169 -1.40 8.69 19.18
N CYS A 170 -1.39 7.62 19.98
CA CYS A 170 -1.10 7.74 21.41
C CYS A 170 0.31 8.26 21.70
N VAL A 171 1.32 7.95 20.89
CA VAL A 171 2.69 8.45 21.05
C VAL A 171 2.77 9.93 20.63
N SER A 172 2.25 10.28 19.45
CA SER A 172 2.27 11.66 18.98
C SER A 172 1.47 12.60 19.89
N PHE A 173 0.35 12.15 20.45
CA PHE A 173 -0.43 12.92 21.40
C PHE A 173 0.24 13.05 22.77
N ALA A 174 1.00 12.01 23.20
CA ALA A 174 1.83 12.13 24.41
C ALA A 174 2.81 13.29 24.28
N GLN A 175 3.53 13.38 23.17
CA GLN A 175 4.50 14.43 22.90
C GLN A 175 3.86 15.83 22.80
N LEU A 176 2.70 15.93 22.10
CA LEU A 176 2.05 17.22 21.82
C LEU A 176 1.27 17.80 22.99
N PHE A 177 0.60 16.98 23.78
CA PHE A 177 -0.38 17.44 24.77
C PHE A 177 0.02 17.14 26.22
N PHE A 178 1.00 16.27 26.44
CA PHE A 178 1.43 15.85 27.77
C PHE A 178 2.95 16.00 27.95
N PRO A 179 3.48 17.25 27.82
CA PRO A 179 4.92 17.45 27.92
C PRO A 179 5.45 16.97 29.26
N GLY A 180 6.59 16.28 29.24
CA GLY A 180 7.15 15.66 30.44
C GLY A 180 6.31 14.55 31.07
N GLY A 181 5.25 14.10 30.40
CA GLY A 181 4.32 13.08 30.91
C GLY A 181 3.35 13.61 31.97
N GLU A 182 3.15 14.94 32.09
CA GLU A 182 2.24 15.55 33.04
C GLU A 182 0.78 15.25 32.69
N ILE A 183 0.04 14.72 33.68
CA ILE A 183 -1.41 14.48 33.58
C ILE A 183 -2.14 15.63 34.27
N SER A 184 -2.88 16.39 33.49
CA SER A 184 -3.74 17.44 34.01
C SER A 184 -5.08 17.50 33.27
N LYS A 185 -6.13 18.01 33.95
CA LYS A 185 -7.46 18.17 33.32
C LYS A 185 -7.39 19.01 32.04
N ASN A 186 -6.52 20.04 32.03
CA ASN A 186 -6.34 20.88 30.84
C ASN A 186 -5.67 20.14 29.69
N ASN A 187 -4.59 19.39 29.96
CA ASN A 187 -3.88 18.62 28.95
C ASN A 187 -4.80 17.54 28.32
N PHE A 188 -5.53 16.81 29.17
CA PHE A 188 -6.50 15.81 28.72
C PHE A 188 -7.61 16.42 27.84
N ARG A 189 -8.23 17.53 28.31
CA ARG A 189 -9.26 18.22 27.54
C ARG A 189 -8.76 18.71 26.19
N ARG A 190 -7.56 19.32 26.14
CA ARG A 190 -6.94 19.78 24.89
C ARG A 190 -6.69 18.63 23.92
N ALA A 191 -6.19 17.50 24.39
CA ALA A 191 -5.98 16.32 23.59
C ALA A 191 -7.31 15.77 23.03
N ARG A 192 -8.34 15.60 23.88
CA ARG A 192 -9.68 15.16 23.49
C ARG A 192 -10.30 16.07 22.42
N LEU A 193 -10.26 17.38 22.61
CA LEU A 193 -10.78 18.34 21.64
C LEU A 193 -10.01 18.31 20.32
N ALA A 194 -8.69 18.17 20.37
CA ALA A 194 -7.87 18.06 19.16
C ALA A 194 -8.19 16.79 18.37
N ALA A 195 -8.47 15.67 19.04
CA ALA A 195 -8.91 14.44 18.39
C ALA A 195 -10.28 14.63 17.70
N ALA A 196 -11.26 15.20 18.40
CA ALA A 196 -12.57 15.50 17.83
C ALA A 196 -12.48 16.45 16.63
N GLN A 197 -11.66 17.50 16.72
CA GLN A 197 -11.43 18.46 15.62
C GLN A 197 -10.85 17.80 14.37
N LYS A 198 -9.92 16.85 14.52
CA LYS A 198 -9.36 16.11 13.37
C LYS A 198 -10.39 15.23 12.65
N LEU A 199 -11.52 14.94 13.28
CA LEU A 199 -12.62 14.15 12.72
C LEU A 199 -13.78 15.01 12.22
N GLU A 200 -13.81 16.30 12.48
CA GLU A 200 -14.93 17.20 12.18
C GLU A 200 -15.38 17.10 10.72
N THR A 201 -14.42 17.12 9.80
CA THR A 201 -14.70 17.11 8.34
C THR A 201 -15.31 15.81 7.83
N LEU A 202 -15.17 14.71 8.55
CA LEU A 202 -15.65 13.39 8.11
C LEU A 202 -16.76 12.81 9.00
N ALA A 203 -16.94 13.37 10.19
CA ALA A 203 -17.87 12.83 11.19
C ALA A 203 -19.32 12.70 10.66
N TRP A 204 -19.79 13.67 9.86
CA TRP A 204 -21.13 13.63 9.29
C TRP A 204 -21.28 12.50 8.27
N GLN A 205 -20.28 12.23 7.43
CA GLN A 205 -20.30 11.13 6.46
C GLN A 205 -20.38 9.78 7.16
N TYR A 206 -19.55 9.59 8.21
CA TYR A 206 -19.56 8.36 9.01
C TYR A 206 -20.90 8.15 9.70
N ARG A 207 -21.49 9.21 10.30
CA ARG A 207 -22.79 9.11 10.97
C ARG A 207 -23.95 8.83 10.00
N ILE A 208 -23.93 9.39 8.78
CA ILE A 208 -24.94 9.11 7.74
C ILE A 208 -24.78 7.69 7.23
N GLN A 209 -23.55 7.25 6.94
CA GLN A 209 -23.27 5.89 6.50
C GLN A 209 -23.74 4.86 7.53
N GLY A 210 -23.58 5.18 8.82
CA GLY A 210 -24.05 4.39 9.95
C GLY A 210 -23.39 3.01 10.03
N TRP A 211 -23.52 2.38 11.16
CA TRP A 211 -23.02 1.03 11.46
C TRP A 211 -23.93 0.34 12.47
N GLN A 212 -23.86 -0.99 12.51
CA GLN A 212 -24.56 -1.82 13.48
C GLN A 212 -23.65 -2.21 14.64
N TYR A 213 -22.35 -2.36 14.36
CA TYR A 213 -21.33 -2.74 15.34
C TYR A 213 -20.15 -1.78 15.25
N ALA A 214 -19.67 -1.31 16.39
CA ALA A 214 -18.40 -0.61 16.48
C ALA A 214 -17.37 -1.53 17.15
N LEU A 215 -16.24 -1.70 16.48
CA LEU A 215 -15.15 -2.59 16.86
C LEU A 215 -13.86 -1.80 16.96
N GLY A 216 -13.10 -2.07 18.00
CA GLY A 216 -11.84 -1.40 18.24
C GLY A 216 -10.66 -2.36 18.20
N ALA A 217 -9.61 -1.99 17.48
CA ALA A 217 -8.39 -2.77 17.36
C ALA A 217 -7.21 -2.06 18.05
N SER A 218 -6.07 -2.74 18.11
CA SER A 218 -4.80 -2.24 18.64
C SER A 218 -4.73 -2.00 20.14
N GLY A 219 -3.55 -1.59 20.55
CA GLY A 219 -3.17 -1.64 21.93
C GLY A 219 -3.81 -0.58 22.83
N THR A 220 -4.26 0.55 22.29
CA THR A 220 -4.95 1.58 23.09
C THR A 220 -6.32 1.09 23.52
N ILE A 221 -7.09 0.54 22.59
CA ILE A 221 -8.44 0.04 22.86
C ILE A 221 -8.38 -1.21 23.73
N LYS A 222 -7.40 -2.10 23.45
CA LYS A 222 -7.15 -3.27 24.29
C LYS A 222 -6.84 -2.88 25.74
N ALA A 223 -5.99 -1.88 25.96
CA ALA A 223 -5.68 -1.40 27.31
C ALA A 223 -6.91 -0.80 28.03
N ALA A 224 -7.74 -0.02 27.32
CA ALA A 224 -8.98 0.49 27.90
C ALA A 224 -9.95 -0.63 28.30
N HIS A 225 -10.11 -1.64 27.43
CA HIS A 225 -10.89 -2.84 27.72
C HIS A 225 -10.36 -3.60 28.94
N GLU A 226 -9.04 -3.89 28.99
CA GLU A 226 -8.42 -4.63 30.10
C GLU A 226 -8.58 -3.92 31.44
N VAL A 227 -8.44 -2.58 31.46
CA VAL A 227 -8.65 -1.76 32.67
C VAL A 227 -10.13 -1.80 33.10
N LEU A 228 -11.07 -1.65 32.17
CA LEU A 228 -12.50 -1.71 32.48
C LEU A 228 -12.89 -3.09 33.06
N VAL A 229 -12.44 -4.17 32.46
CA VAL A 229 -12.67 -5.53 32.97
C VAL A 229 -12.08 -5.70 34.36
N ALA A 230 -10.87 -5.22 34.62
CA ALA A 230 -10.24 -5.29 35.92
C ALA A 230 -10.92 -4.42 36.99
N MET A 231 -11.61 -3.35 36.55
CA MET A 231 -12.44 -2.50 37.44
C MET A 231 -13.84 -3.07 37.69
N GLY A 232 -14.19 -4.21 37.08
CA GLY A 232 -15.45 -4.93 37.34
C GLY A 232 -16.47 -4.91 36.20
N GLU A 233 -16.18 -4.26 35.08
CA GLU A 233 -17.04 -4.23 33.88
C GLU A 233 -16.90 -5.55 33.08
N LYS A 234 -17.60 -6.61 33.55
CA LYS A 234 -17.41 -7.99 33.08
C LYS A 234 -17.77 -8.21 31.60
N ASP A 235 -18.61 -7.38 31.00
CA ASP A 235 -19.00 -7.47 29.60
C ASP A 235 -17.93 -6.89 28.65
N GLY A 236 -16.94 -6.17 29.19
CA GLY A 236 -15.84 -5.58 28.45
C GLY A 236 -16.25 -4.51 27.42
N LEU A 237 -17.53 -4.08 27.41
CA LEU A 237 -18.00 -3.02 26.53
C LEU A 237 -17.37 -1.68 26.91
N ILE A 238 -16.93 -0.95 25.91
CA ILE A 238 -16.45 0.42 26.06
C ILE A 238 -17.58 1.36 25.67
N THR A 239 -18.14 2.10 26.63
CA THR A 239 -19.17 3.12 26.43
C THR A 239 -18.66 4.49 26.81
N LEU A 240 -19.37 5.55 26.41
CA LEU A 240 -18.96 6.91 26.76
C LEU A 240 -18.89 7.12 28.29
N ASP A 241 -19.90 6.63 29.01
CA ASP A 241 -19.92 6.77 30.48
C ASP A 241 -18.72 6.06 31.14
N ARG A 242 -18.35 4.88 30.64
CA ARG A 242 -17.16 4.16 31.13
C ARG A 242 -15.86 4.84 30.76
N LEU A 243 -15.80 5.49 29.58
CA LEU A 243 -14.64 6.31 29.20
C LEU A 243 -14.52 7.56 30.07
N GLU A 244 -15.63 8.21 30.41
CA GLU A 244 -15.63 9.34 31.36
C GLU A 244 -15.16 8.90 32.75
N MET A 245 -15.64 7.76 33.25
CA MET A 245 -15.15 7.18 34.51
C MET A 245 -13.64 6.91 34.45
N LEU A 246 -13.13 6.32 33.35
CA LEU A 246 -11.67 6.13 33.18
C LEU A 246 -10.93 7.46 33.13
N ALA A 247 -11.48 8.47 32.44
CA ALA A 247 -10.90 9.81 32.40
C ALA A 247 -10.79 10.44 33.79
N GLU A 248 -11.83 10.32 34.63
CA GLU A 248 -11.79 10.76 36.02
C GLU A 248 -10.73 10.02 36.84
N GLN A 249 -10.59 8.71 36.65
CA GLN A 249 -9.59 7.90 37.34
C GLN A 249 -8.17 8.31 36.97
N VAL A 250 -7.85 8.45 35.65
CA VAL A 250 -6.49 8.84 35.22
C VAL A 250 -6.12 10.26 35.70
N LEU A 251 -7.10 11.14 35.87
CA LEU A 251 -6.89 12.51 36.36
C LEU A 251 -6.57 12.61 37.87
N GLN A 252 -6.66 11.50 38.61
CA GLN A 252 -6.17 11.43 39.99
C GLN A 252 -4.63 11.36 40.06
N PHE A 253 -3.98 11.00 38.96
CA PHE A 253 -2.52 10.88 38.85
C PHE A 253 -1.93 12.15 38.25
N LYS A 254 -0.69 12.49 38.67
CA LYS A 254 -0.01 13.73 38.21
C LYS A 254 0.89 13.50 36.99
N SER A 255 1.33 12.25 36.76
CA SER A 255 2.26 11.91 35.69
C SER A 255 2.08 10.49 35.21
N PHE A 256 2.57 10.19 33.98
CA PHE A 256 2.58 8.85 33.45
C PHE A 256 3.32 7.84 34.36
N SER A 257 4.43 8.28 34.98
CA SER A 257 5.21 7.44 35.88
C SER A 257 4.50 7.09 37.19
N SER A 258 3.54 7.89 37.62
CA SER A 258 2.72 7.61 38.81
C SER A 258 1.43 6.86 38.49
N LEU A 259 1.09 6.69 37.19
CA LEU A 259 -0.15 6.07 36.76
C LEU A 259 -0.18 4.57 37.12
N SER A 260 -1.14 4.19 37.95
CA SER A 260 -1.35 2.79 38.36
C SER A 260 -2.84 2.50 38.37
N LEU A 261 -3.28 1.72 37.38
CA LEU A 261 -4.68 1.29 37.27
C LEU A 261 -4.75 -0.24 37.22
N PRO A 262 -5.76 -0.88 37.82
CA PRO A 262 -5.98 -2.30 37.68
C PRO A 262 -6.06 -2.69 36.19
N GLY A 263 -5.35 -3.73 35.79
CA GLY A 263 -5.34 -4.21 34.41
C GLY A 263 -4.46 -3.43 33.44
N LEU A 264 -3.91 -2.27 33.82
CA LEU A 264 -2.99 -1.52 32.99
C LEU A 264 -1.56 -2.05 33.14
N SER A 265 -0.99 -2.55 32.05
CA SER A 265 0.40 -3.00 32.04
C SER A 265 1.37 -1.80 32.07
N GLU A 266 2.52 -1.95 32.77
CA GLU A 266 3.55 -0.90 32.88
C GLU A 266 3.96 -0.33 31.55
N ASP A 267 3.97 -1.16 30.55
CA ASP A 267 4.34 -0.79 29.20
C ASP A 267 3.35 0.13 28.50
N ARG A 268 2.20 0.34 29.02
CA ARG A 268 1.19 1.20 28.48
C ARG A 268 1.06 2.54 29.22
N GLN A 269 1.67 2.70 30.38
CA GLN A 269 1.55 3.88 31.22
C GLN A 269 1.82 5.19 30.45
N SER A 270 2.87 5.23 29.64
CA SER A 270 3.28 6.43 28.88
C SER A 270 2.34 6.83 27.75
N VAL A 271 1.53 5.89 27.24
CA VAL A 271 0.66 6.09 26.06
C VAL A 271 -0.82 5.91 26.34
N PHE A 272 -1.19 5.45 27.55
CA PHE A 272 -2.58 5.15 27.89
C PHE A 272 -3.43 6.40 27.96
N VAL A 273 -3.01 7.42 28.73
CA VAL A 273 -3.77 8.67 28.91
C VAL A 273 -3.97 9.43 27.60
N PRO A 274 -2.93 9.63 26.76
CA PRO A 274 -3.11 10.22 25.44
C PRO A 274 -4.04 9.41 24.54
N GLY A 275 -3.90 8.07 24.54
CA GLY A 275 -4.77 7.17 23.79
C GLY A 275 -6.23 7.22 24.24
N LEU A 276 -6.47 7.27 25.56
CA LEU A 276 -7.80 7.46 26.14
C LEU A 276 -8.43 8.78 25.70
N ALA A 277 -7.65 9.87 25.71
CA ALA A 277 -8.14 11.18 25.25
C ALA A 277 -8.53 11.16 23.77
N ILE A 278 -7.76 10.45 22.91
CA ILE A 278 -8.12 10.24 21.50
C ILE A 278 -9.42 9.45 21.42
N LEU A 279 -9.55 8.34 22.16
CA LEU A 279 -10.73 7.48 22.13
C LEU A 279 -11.98 8.26 22.56
N CYS A 280 -11.92 9.05 23.63
CA CYS A 280 -13.01 9.96 24.03
C CYS A 280 -13.38 10.93 22.90
N GLY A 281 -12.39 11.57 22.25
CA GLY A 281 -12.64 12.49 21.14
C GLY A 281 -13.27 11.81 19.93
N VAL A 282 -12.94 10.54 19.65
CA VAL A 282 -13.57 9.72 18.60
C VAL A 282 -15.03 9.43 18.94
N PHE A 283 -15.32 9.06 20.21
CA PHE A 283 -16.69 8.85 20.69
C PHE A 283 -17.53 10.10 20.55
N ASP A 284 -17.01 11.26 20.94
CA ASP A 284 -17.69 12.55 20.79
C ASP A 284 -18.01 12.88 19.34
N ALA A 285 -17.01 12.77 18.46
CA ALA A 285 -17.14 13.16 17.06
C ALA A 285 -18.11 12.26 16.29
N LEU A 286 -18.06 10.96 16.53
CA LEU A 286 -18.85 9.98 15.78
C LEU A 286 -20.18 9.61 16.50
N ALA A 287 -20.39 10.04 17.73
CA ALA A 287 -21.55 9.67 18.57
C ALA A 287 -21.68 8.14 18.76
N ILE A 288 -20.56 7.50 19.08
CA ILE A 288 -20.51 6.05 19.31
C ILE A 288 -21.23 5.71 20.61
N ARG A 289 -22.09 4.68 20.59
CA ARG A 289 -22.80 4.19 21.77
C ARG A 289 -21.95 3.22 22.57
N ASP A 290 -21.47 2.19 21.89
CA ASP A 290 -20.64 1.14 22.46
C ASP A 290 -19.58 0.69 21.44
N LEU A 291 -18.45 0.23 21.95
CA LEU A 291 -17.32 -0.30 21.19
C LEU A 291 -16.86 -1.60 21.82
N ARG A 292 -16.67 -2.61 21.01
CA ARG A 292 -16.14 -3.91 21.41
C ARG A 292 -14.70 -4.10 20.96
N LEU A 293 -13.91 -4.81 21.74
CA LEU A 293 -12.56 -5.17 21.36
C LEU A 293 -12.59 -6.21 20.23
N SER A 294 -11.77 -5.99 19.21
CA SER A 294 -11.47 -6.96 18.15
C SER A 294 -10.11 -7.62 18.37
N ASP A 295 -10.04 -8.92 18.15
CA ASP A 295 -8.78 -9.68 18.13
C ASP A 295 -8.03 -9.52 16.81
N GLY A 296 -8.72 -9.16 15.73
CA GLY A 296 -8.14 -8.87 14.41
C GLY A 296 -7.67 -7.43 14.31
N ALA A 297 -6.54 -7.24 13.61
CA ALA A 297 -5.92 -5.95 13.33
C ALA A 297 -5.13 -6.02 12.02
N LEU A 298 -4.22 -5.07 11.78
CA LEU A 298 -3.41 -4.96 10.56
C LEU A 298 -2.75 -6.28 10.14
N ARG A 299 -2.13 -7.00 11.07
CA ARG A 299 -1.37 -8.22 10.78
C ARG A 299 -2.24 -9.33 10.24
N GLU A 300 -3.39 -9.54 10.86
CA GLU A 300 -4.38 -10.50 10.41
C GLU A 300 -4.87 -10.12 9.02
N GLY A 301 -5.11 -8.85 8.75
CA GLY A 301 -5.46 -8.35 7.42
C GLY A 301 -4.37 -8.62 6.37
N VAL A 302 -3.11 -8.39 6.71
CA VAL A 302 -1.99 -8.71 5.81
C VAL A 302 -1.91 -10.21 5.51
N LEU A 303 -2.09 -11.09 6.53
CA LEU A 303 -2.10 -12.54 6.32
C LEU A 303 -3.26 -12.99 5.40
N TYR A 304 -4.46 -12.45 5.58
CA TYR A 304 -5.61 -12.76 4.73
C TYR A 304 -5.44 -12.20 3.31
N GLU A 305 -4.83 -11.03 3.17
CA GLU A 305 -4.47 -10.48 1.86
C GLU A 305 -3.49 -11.39 1.11
N MET A 306 -2.46 -11.92 1.82
CA MET A 306 -1.53 -12.89 1.25
C MET A 306 -2.22 -14.18 0.84
N GLU A 307 -3.10 -14.73 1.68
CA GLU A 307 -3.89 -15.93 1.38
C GLU A 307 -4.78 -15.70 0.15
N GLY A 308 -5.45 -14.55 0.04
CA GLY A 308 -6.25 -14.16 -1.11
C GLY A 308 -5.45 -14.08 -2.42
N ARG A 309 -4.22 -13.57 -2.38
CA ARG A 309 -3.32 -13.52 -3.55
C ARG A 309 -2.97 -14.92 -4.07
N PHE A 310 -2.78 -15.89 -3.19
CA PHE A 310 -2.56 -17.29 -3.60
C PHE A 310 -3.77 -17.92 -4.26
N ARG A 311 -4.98 -17.41 -4.01
CA ARG A 311 -6.23 -17.84 -4.67
C ARG A 311 -6.57 -17.08 -5.93
N HIS A 312 -5.66 -16.29 -6.49
CA HIS A 312 -5.87 -15.48 -7.71
C HIS A 312 -6.93 -14.37 -7.59
N GLN A 313 -7.17 -13.86 -6.39
CA GLN A 313 -8.07 -12.74 -6.14
C GLN A 313 -7.28 -11.46 -5.79
N ASP A 314 -6.41 -11.02 -6.72
CA ASP A 314 -5.62 -9.80 -6.50
C ASP A 314 -6.53 -8.55 -6.51
N ILE A 315 -6.67 -7.93 -5.34
CA ILE A 315 -7.48 -6.71 -5.15
C ILE A 315 -7.04 -5.57 -6.08
N ARG A 316 -5.76 -5.49 -6.45
CA ARG A 316 -5.23 -4.43 -7.32
C ARG A 316 -5.87 -4.47 -8.71
N SER A 317 -6.15 -5.65 -9.23
CA SER A 317 -6.87 -5.81 -10.50
C SER A 317 -8.31 -5.27 -10.41
N ARG A 318 -8.98 -5.49 -9.28
CA ARG A 318 -10.32 -4.93 -9.01
C ARG A 318 -10.25 -3.41 -8.87
N THR A 319 -9.26 -2.90 -8.15
CA THR A 319 -8.99 -1.47 -8.00
C THR A 319 -8.76 -0.79 -9.35
N ALA A 320 -7.89 -1.36 -10.20
CA ALA A 320 -7.63 -0.83 -11.53
C ALA A 320 -8.89 -0.80 -12.40
N LYS A 321 -9.71 -1.86 -12.36
CA LYS A 321 -10.97 -1.92 -13.08
C LYS A 321 -11.99 -0.90 -12.56
N SER A 322 -12.13 -0.78 -11.24
CA SER A 322 -13.02 0.22 -10.63
C SER A 322 -12.62 1.65 -10.98
N LEU A 323 -11.31 1.94 -11.00
CA LEU A 323 -10.81 3.24 -11.41
C LEU A 323 -11.09 3.53 -12.88
N ALA A 324 -10.90 2.53 -13.74
CA ALA A 324 -11.23 2.61 -15.16
C ALA A 324 -12.72 2.95 -15.38
N ASP A 325 -13.60 2.32 -14.60
CA ASP A 325 -15.05 2.58 -14.66
C ASP A 325 -15.39 3.97 -14.12
N HIS A 326 -14.79 4.39 -13.01
CA HIS A 326 -15.02 5.70 -12.40
C HIS A 326 -14.66 6.87 -13.34
N TYR A 327 -13.56 6.74 -14.08
CA TYR A 327 -13.11 7.76 -15.04
C TYR A 327 -13.63 7.54 -16.47
N ASN A 328 -14.57 6.60 -16.68
CA ASN A 328 -15.20 6.31 -17.97
C ASN A 328 -14.18 6.17 -19.12
N ILE A 329 -13.13 5.40 -18.92
CA ILE A 329 -12.12 5.20 -19.97
C ILE A 329 -12.72 4.44 -21.16
N ASP A 330 -12.17 4.69 -22.34
CA ASP A 330 -12.45 3.89 -23.53
C ASP A 330 -11.91 2.47 -23.34
N ARG A 331 -12.79 1.53 -22.93
CA ARG A 331 -12.43 0.14 -22.62
C ARG A 331 -11.87 -0.60 -23.83
N GLU A 332 -12.37 -0.30 -25.03
CA GLU A 332 -11.88 -0.92 -26.26
C GLU A 332 -10.47 -0.45 -26.57
N GLN A 333 -10.19 0.85 -26.40
CA GLN A 333 -8.84 1.38 -26.55
C GLN A 333 -7.89 0.82 -25.49
N ALA A 334 -8.30 0.80 -24.23
CA ALA A 334 -7.50 0.24 -23.15
C ALA A 334 -7.17 -1.26 -23.40
N LYS A 335 -8.13 -2.01 -23.92
CA LYS A 335 -7.94 -3.42 -24.31
C LYS A 335 -6.92 -3.57 -25.42
N ARG A 336 -7.03 -2.78 -26.50
CA ARG A 336 -6.06 -2.80 -27.62
C ARG A 336 -4.63 -2.50 -27.15
N VAL A 337 -4.49 -1.45 -26.33
CA VAL A 337 -3.18 -1.09 -25.78
C VAL A 337 -2.66 -2.18 -24.87
N LEU A 338 -3.51 -2.81 -24.06
CA LEU A 338 -3.13 -3.92 -23.18
C LEU A 338 -2.64 -5.13 -24.00
N GLU A 339 -3.39 -5.55 -25.02
CA GLU A 339 -3.03 -6.68 -25.91
C GLU A 339 -1.68 -6.42 -26.60
N THR A 340 -1.48 -5.21 -27.14
CA THR A 340 -0.20 -4.83 -27.75
C THR A 340 0.94 -4.81 -26.70
N THR A 341 0.64 -4.35 -25.48
CA THR A 341 1.62 -4.33 -24.37
C THR A 341 2.03 -5.73 -23.98
N GLU A 342 1.09 -6.66 -23.89
CA GLU A 342 1.37 -8.08 -23.58
C GLU A 342 2.18 -8.74 -24.70
N LEU A 343 1.87 -8.47 -25.97
CA LEU A 343 2.65 -8.94 -27.12
C LEU A 343 4.10 -8.46 -27.05
N LEU A 344 4.32 -7.15 -26.93
CA LEU A 344 5.66 -6.57 -26.88
C LEU A 344 6.42 -7.00 -25.62
N TYR A 345 5.75 -7.08 -24.46
CA TYR A 345 6.34 -7.56 -23.21
C TYR A 345 6.80 -9.02 -23.34
N SER A 346 6.00 -9.90 -23.96
CA SER A 346 6.36 -11.30 -24.15
C SER A 346 7.60 -11.45 -25.04
N GLN A 347 7.70 -10.66 -26.11
CA GLN A 347 8.86 -10.65 -27.01
C GLN A 347 10.11 -10.08 -26.32
N TRP A 348 9.96 -9.01 -25.55
CA TRP A 348 11.04 -8.44 -24.75
C TRP A 348 11.52 -9.41 -23.67
N MET A 349 10.60 -10.06 -22.96
CA MET A 349 10.91 -11.00 -21.89
C MET A 349 11.63 -12.26 -22.40
N ALA A 350 11.29 -12.75 -23.61
CA ALA A 350 12.00 -13.88 -24.24
C ALA A 350 13.51 -13.60 -24.43
N GLN A 351 13.89 -12.31 -24.57
CA GLN A 351 15.28 -11.87 -24.73
C GLN A 351 15.93 -11.43 -23.42
N ASN A 352 15.12 -11.17 -22.36
CA ASN A 352 15.55 -10.52 -21.11
C ASN A 352 15.08 -11.27 -19.85
N THR A 353 15.13 -12.62 -19.86
CA THR A 353 14.59 -13.49 -18.80
C THR A 353 15.09 -13.16 -17.39
N LYS A 354 16.34 -12.64 -17.27
CA LYS A 354 16.93 -12.22 -16.00
C LYS A 354 16.27 -10.98 -15.39
N LEU A 355 15.46 -10.25 -16.15
CA LEU A 355 14.75 -9.05 -15.72
C LEU A 355 13.29 -9.35 -15.35
N ALA A 356 12.87 -10.61 -15.37
CA ALA A 356 11.54 -11.06 -14.98
C ALA A 356 11.18 -10.58 -13.55
N HIS A 357 10.00 -9.97 -13.44
CA HIS A 357 9.50 -9.50 -12.15
C HIS A 357 7.96 -9.47 -12.18
N PRO A 358 7.27 -10.43 -11.55
CA PRO A 358 5.81 -10.56 -11.67
C PRO A 358 5.03 -9.29 -11.30
N GLN A 359 5.47 -8.56 -10.27
CA GLN A 359 4.80 -7.32 -9.86
C GLN A 359 4.95 -6.22 -10.92
N LEU A 360 6.09 -6.14 -11.63
CA LEU A 360 6.32 -5.14 -12.66
C LEU A 360 5.51 -5.44 -13.92
N GLU A 361 5.36 -6.71 -14.29
CA GLU A 361 4.46 -7.11 -15.37
C GLU A 361 3.01 -6.68 -15.08
N ALA A 362 2.52 -6.97 -13.88
CA ALA A 362 1.19 -6.55 -13.46
C ALA A 362 1.02 -5.02 -13.48
N LEU A 363 2.01 -4.26 -12.98
CA LEU A 363 2.00 -2.79 -13.02
C LEU A 363 1.95 -2.26 -14.45
N LEU A 364 2.68 -2.88 -15.38
CA LEU A 364 2.64 -2.50 -16.79
C LEU A 364 1.25 -2.72 -17.39
N LYS A 365 0.60 -3.86 -17.08
CA LYS A 365 -0.77 -4.16 -17.54
C LYS A 365 -1.78 -3.16 -17.00
N TRP A 366 -1.71 -2.80 -15.73
CA TRP A 366 -2.57 -1.76 -15.16
C TRP A 366 -2.26 -0.37 -15.72
N ALA A 367 -1.00 -0.05 -15.99
CA ALA A 367 -0.63 1.20 -16.67
C ALA A 367 -1.22 1.27 -18.09
N ALA A 368 -1.18 0.17 -18.83
CA ALA A 368 -1.81 0.08 -20.15
C ALA A 368 -3.33 0.28 -20.09
N MET A 369 -4.00 -0.26 -19.07
CA MET A 369 -5.44 -0.07 -18.86
C MET A 369 -5.79 1.38 -18.48
N LEU A 370 -4.97 2.03 -17.65
CA LEU A 370 -5.29 3.30 -16.98
C LEU A 370 -4.62 4.53 -17.63
N HIS A 371 -3.90 4.37 -18.75
CA HIS A 371 -3.09 5.45 -19.31
C HIS A 371 -3.91 6.69 -19.73
N GLU A 372 -5.20 6.54 -19.99
CA GLU A 372 -6.10 7.61 -20.44
C GLU A 372 -7.04 8.17 -19.36
N VAL A 373 -6.94 7.78 -18.08
CA VAL A 373 -7.83 8.28 -17.01
C VAL A 373 -7.84 9.81 -16.92
N GLY A 374 -6.79 10.49 -17.35
CA GLY A 374 -6.67 11.95 -17.38
C GLY A 374 -7.44 12.64 -18.50
N LEU A 375 -8.02 11.90 -19.45
CA LEU A 375 -8.94 12.47 -20.44
C LEU A 375 -10.18 13.09 -19.79
N SER A 376 -10.58 12.59 -18.64
CA SER A 376 -11.66 13.16 -17.82
C SER A 376 -11.39 14.61 -17.40
N ILE A 377 -10.12 15.04 -17.36
CA ILE A 377 -9.73 16.42 -17.06
C ILE A 377 -9.55 17.22 -18.37
N ASN A 378 -8.64 16.80 -19.25
CA ASN A 378 -8.37 17.46 -20.52
C ASN A 378 -7.50 16.58 -21.42
N HIS A 379 -7.72 16.64 -22.74
CA HIS A 379 -6.88 15.98 -23.74
C HIS A 379 -5.44 16.57 -23.76
N SER A 380 -5.33 17.92 -23.65
CA SER A 380 -4.03 18.58 -23.56
C SER A 380 -3.35 18.22 -22.24
N GLY A 381 -2.19 17.56 -22.32
CA GLY A 381 -1.47 17.10 -21.12
C GLY A 381 -2.06 15.86 -20.46
N MET A 382 -2.93 15.11 -21.13
CA MET A 382 -3.59 13.90 -20.62
C MET A 382 -2.67 12.99 -19.80
N HIS A 383 -1.45 12.71 -20.29
CA HIS A 383 -0.47 11.88 -19.57
C HIS A 383 -0.04 12.46 -18.21
N ARG A 384 -0.05 13.80 -18.04
CA ARG A 384 0.22 14.48 -16.76
C ARG A 384 -1.00 14.36 -15.85
N HIS A 385 -2.19 14.55 -16.39
CA HIS A 385 -3.44 14.42 -15.65
C HIS A 385 -3.64 12.98 -15.19
N SER A 386 -3.38 11.99 -16.06
CA SER A 386 -3.45 10.58 -15.69
C SER A 386 -2.48 10.23 -14.57
N ALA A 387 -1.23 10.70 -14.67
CA ALA A 387 -0.24 10.48 -13.61
C ALA A 387 -0.65 11.13 -12.28
N TYR A 388 -1.17 12.38 -12.32
CA TYR A 388 -1.66 13.08 -11.15
C TYR A 388 -2.82 12.32 -10.47
N ILE A 389 -3.80 11.87 -11.26
CA ILE A 389 -4.92 11.06 -10.75
C ILE A 389 -4.38 9.80 -10.06
N LEU A 390 -3.54 9.02 -10.74
CA LEU A 390 -3.00 7.76 -10.20
C LEU A 390 -2.16 7.98 -8.94
N GLN A 391 -1.39 9.06 -8.89
CA GLN A 391 -0.54 9.38 -7.74
C GLN A 391 -1.35 9.81 -6.51
N ASN A 392 -2.51 10.47 -6.72
CA ASN A 392 -3.28 11.10 -5.63
C ASN A 392 -4.62 10.41 -5.34
N SER A 393 -4.99 9.37 -6.09
CA SER A 393 -6.16 8.54 -5.80
C SER A 393 -5.87 7.50 -4.74
N ASN A 394 -6.92 7.08 -4.02
CA ASN A 394 -6.84 5.90 -3.19
C ASN A 394 -6.81 4.64 -4.09
N LEU A 395 -5.75 3.84 -3.97
CA LEU A 395 -5.54 2.62 -4.76
C LEU A 395 -5.41 1.40 -3.82
N PRO A 396 -6.54 0.83 -3.36
CA PRO A 396 -6.54 -0.35 -2.51
C PRO A 396 -5.68 -1.49 -3.07
N GLY A 397 -4.84 -2.08 -2.24
CA GLY A 397 -3.92 -3.15 -2.61
C GLY A 397 -2.56 -2.68 -3.13
N PHE A 398 -2.42 -1.40 -3.51
CA PHE A 398 -1.13 -0.85 -3.95
C PHE A 398 -0.36 -0.27 -2.77
N ASN A 399 0.91 -0.63 -2.64
CA ASN A 399 1.80 0.08 -1.75
C ASN A 399 2.26 1.42 -2.38
N GLN A 400 2.90 2.27 -1.60
CA GLN A 400 3.29 3.61 -2.03
C GLN A 400 4.21 3.59 -3.27
N GLU A 401 5.19 2.69 -3.32
CA GLU A 401 6.12 2.62 -4.46
C GLU A 401 5.47 2.07 -5.72
N GLN A 402 4.56 1.11 -5.59
CA GLN A 402 3.75 0.60 -6.72
C GLN A 402 2.88 1.71 -7.30
N GLN A 403 2.25 2.51 -6.45
CA GLN A 403 1.44 3.66 -6.88
C GLN A 403 2.28 4.72 -7.59
N LEU A 404 3.46 5.06 -7.04
CA LEU A 404 4.40 6.00 -7.67
C LEU A 404 4.90 5.49 -9.02
N LEU A 405 5.22 4.19 -9.12
CA LEU A 405 5.68 3.59 -10.36
C LEU A 405 4.57 3.53 -11.41
N LEU A 406 3.36 3.14 -11.03
CA LEU A 406 2.19 3.16 -11.91
C LEU A 406 1.96 4.56 -12.50
N ALA A 407 2.00 5.59 -11.65
CA ALA A 407 1.89 6.99 -12.07
C ALA A 407 3.03 7.39 -13.02
N ALA A 408 4.28 6.96 -12.75
CA ALA A 408 5.42 7.25 -13.60
C ALA A 408 5.35 6.56 -14.97
N LEU A 409 4.93 5.28 -15.04
CA LEU A 409 4.70 4.58 -16.30
C LEU A 409 3.71 5.36 -17.18
N VAL A 410 2.61 5.80 -16.59
CA VAL A 410 1.59 6.58 -17.29
C VAL A 410 2.05 8.01 -17.57
N ARG A 411 2.88 8.63 -16.71
CA ARG A 411 3.44 9.97 -16.95
C ARG A 411 4.30 10.01 -18.20
N PHE A 412 5.07 8.95 -18.46
CA PHE A 412 6.08 8.92 -19.52
C PHE A 412 5.69 8.08 -20.74
N HIS A 413 4.43 7.62 -20.84
CA HIS A 413 3.98 6.83 -22.00
C HIS A 413 3.92 7.61 -23.31
N ARG A 414 4.10 8.94 -23.27
CA ARG A 414 4.14 9.83 -24.46
C ARG A 414 4.89 11.12 -24.16
N LYS A 415 5.27 11.87 -25.22
CA LYS A 415 6.02 13.13 -25.14
C LYS A 415 7.46 12.95 -24.61
N ALA A 416 8.12 14.04 -24.23
CA ALA A 416 9.48 14.03 -23.75
C ALA A 416 9.70 13.11 -22.54
N ILE A 417 10.79 12.42 -22.51
CA ILE A 417 11.19 11.50 -21.44
C ILE A 417 12.19 12.21 -20.55
N LYS A 418 11.80 12.53 -19.34
CA LYS A 418 12.62 13.23 -18.37
C LYS A 418 12.99 12.29 -17.22
N LEU A 419 14.10 11.61 -17.34
CA LEU A 419 14.55 10.59 -16.38
C LEU A 419 14.80 11.16 -14.98
N GLU A 420 15.05 12.45 -14.87
CA GLU A 420 15.23 13.18 -13.61
C GLU A 420 13.92 13.36 -12.83
N GLU A 421 12.77 13.35 -13.52
CA GLU A 421 11.44 13.40 -12.90
C GLU A 421 10.95 12.03 -12.41
N LEU A 422 11.71 10.94 -12.65
CA LEU A 422 11.33 9.61 -12.17
C LEU A 422 11.43 9.52 -10.64
N PRO A 423 10.46 8.85 -9.99
CA PRO A 423 10.48 8.67 -8.55
C PRO A 423 11.69 7.84 -8.10
N ARG A 424 12.18 8.12 -6.90
CA ARG A 424 13.16 7.26 -6.24
C ARG A 424 12.42 6.09 -5.62
N LEU A 425 12.76 4.87 -6.05
CA LEU A 425 12.14 3.64 -5.60
C LEU A 425 13.20 2.74 -4.97
N ASN A 426 12.86 2.06 -3.88
CA ASN A 426 13.71 1.11 -3.19
C ASN A 426 13.38 -0.34 -3.59
N LEU A 427 12.08 -0.64 -3.78
CA LEU A 427 11.59 -1.96 -4.19
C LEU A 427 11.94 -2.28 -5.64
N PHE A 428 11.97 -1.27 -6.52
CA PHE A 428 12.15 -1.45 -7.96
C PHE A 428 13.40 -0.75 -8.47
N LYS A 429 14.32 -1.49 -9.09
CA LYS A 429 15.54 -0.92 -9.69
C LYS A 429 15.24 -0.36 -11.08
N LYS A 430 15.86 0.78 -11.44
CA LYS A 430 15.67 1.46 -12.74
C LYS A 430 15.82 0.52 -13.94
N LYS A 431 16.82 -0.35 -13.95
CA LYS A 431 17.05 -1.32 -15.03
C LYS A 431 15.88 -2.29 -15.29
N HIS A 432 14.99 -2.50 -14.31
CA HIS A 432 13.83 -3.39 -14.44
C HIS A 432 12.59 -2.66 -14.92
N TYR A 433 12.40 -1.38 -14.58
CA TYR A 433 11.17 -0.67 -14.93
C TYR A 433 11.32 0.34 -16.09
N LEU A 434 12.53 0.81 -16.43
CA LEU A 434 12.71 1.66 -17.61
C LEU A 434 12.23 0.99 -18.91
N PRO A 435 12.51 -0.30 -19.15
CA PRO A 435 11.96 -1.00 -20.31
C PRO A 435 10.42 -0.99 -20.36
N LEU A 436 9.75 -0.96 -19.20
CA LEU A 436 8.29 -0.92 -19.15
C LEU A 436 7.73 0.42 -19.67
N ILE A 437 8.44 1.53 -19.42
CA ILE A 437 8.09 2.84 -20.02
C ILE A 437 8.22 2.74 -21.54
N GLN A 438 9.31 2.16 -22.04
CA GLN A 438 9.54 1.97 -23.48
C GLN A 438 8.45 1.12 -24.11
N LEU A 439 8.11 -0.02 -23.50
CA LEU A 439 7.04 -0.91 -23.97
C LEU A 439 5.68 -0.20 -24.02
N LEU A 440 5.30 0.50 -22.96
CA LEU A 440 4.03 1.22 -22.91
C LEU A 440 3.94 2.34 -23.96
N ARG A 441 5.05 3.04 -24.21
CA ARG A 441 5.15 4.06 -25.27
C ARG A 441 4.87 3.47 -26.64
N LEU A 442 5.57 2.38 -26.97
CA LEU A 442 5.36 1.70 -28.27
C LEU A 442 3.94 1.17 -28.39
N SER A 443 3.39 0.59 -27.32
CA SER A 443 2.02 0.05 -27.30
C SER A 443 0.97 1.14 -27.52
N THR A 444 1.11 2.27 -26.86
CA THR A 444 0.17 3.40 -27.03
C THR A 444 0.29 4.04 -28.42
N LEU A 445 1.51 4.15 -28.95
CA LEU A 445 1.76 4.70 -30.28
C LEU A 445 1.13 3.85 -31.37
N LEU A 446 1.33 2.52 -31.33
CA LEU A 446 0.75 1.54 -32.25
C LEU A 446 -0.79 1.58 -32.27
N ASN A 447 -1.41 2.00 -31.18
CA ASN A 447 -2.86 2.07 -31.05
C ASN A 447 -3.42 3.50 -31.11
N ASN A 448 -2.62 4.47 -31.58
CA ASN A 448 -3.01 5.88 -31.61
C ASN A 448 -4.21 6.14 -32.55
N GLN A 449 -4.38 5.34 -33.59
CA GLN A 449 -5.51 5.44 -34.53
C GLN A 449 -6.84 4.90 -33.99
N ARG A 450 -6.85 4.25 -32.83
CA ARG A 450 -8.06 3.67 -32.20
C ARG A 450 -8.83 2.67 -33.08
N GLN A 451 -8.13 1.93 -33.95
CA GLN A 451 -8.71 0.94 -34.84
C GLN A 451 -8.22 -0.47 -34.50
N SER A 452 -9.05 -1.49 -34.71
CA SER A 452 -8.76 -2.87 -34.33
C SER A 452 -7.67 -3.57 -35.18
N THR A 453 -7.22 -2.96 -36.26
CA THR A 453 -6.26 -3.52 -37.22
C THR A 453 -4.88 -2.87 -37.20
N THR A 454 -4.57 -2.05 -36.21
CA THR A 454 -3.36 -1.23 -36.21
C THR A 454 -2.07 -1.96 -35.83
N THR A 455 -2.15 -3.07 -35.11
CA THR A 455 -0.95 -3.84 -34.73
C THR A 455 -0.84 -5.08 -35.61
N PRO A 456 0.17 -5.16 -36.50
CA PRO A 456 0.34 -6.34 -37.35
C PRO A 456 0.68 -7.59 -36.54
N GLU A 457 0.11 -8.75 -36.89
CA GLU A 457 0.39 -10.02 -36.23
C GLU A 457 1.87 -10.43 -36.32
N THR A 458 2.55 -10.02 -37.40
CA THR A 458 3.96 -10.33 -37.65
C THR A 458 4.93 -9.31 -37.05
N LEU A 459 4.44 -8.30 -36.33
CA LEU A 459 5.30 -7.31 -35.66
C LEU A 459 6.34 -7.99 -34.76
N ARG A 460 7.60 -7.60 -34.90
CA ARG A 460 8.71 -8.16 -34.12
C ARG A 460 9.48 -7.06 -33.38
N LEU A 461 9.73 -7.30 -32.10
CA LEU A 461 10.58 -6.48 -31.26
C LEU A 461 11.89 -7.21 -30.96
N THR A 462 13.01 -6.57 -31.29
CA THR A 462 14.34 -7.05 -30.91
C THR A 462 15.00 -6.00 -30.00
N THR A 463 15.64 -6.44 -28.94
CA THR A 463 16.24 -5.54 -27.95
C THR A 463 17.67 -5.95 -27.64
N ALA A 464 18.59 -4.97 -27.65
CA ALA A 464 19.96 -5.12 -27.22
C ALA A 464 20.25 -3.94 -26.28
N ASP A 465 20.25 -4.19 -24.97
CA ASP A 465 20.31 -3.17 -23.93
C ASP A 465 19.25 -2.06 -24.15
N ASN A 466 19.72 -0.83 -24.42
CA ASN A 466 18.84 0.34 -24.67
C ASN A 466 18.62 0.61 -26.17
N HIS A 467 19.08 -0.27 -27.06
CA HIS A 467 18.88 -0.19 -28.50
C HIS A 467 17.78 -1.19 -28.90
N TRP A 468 16.67 -0.67 -29.35
CA TRP A 468 15.50 -1.46 -29.70
C TRP A 468 15.18 -1.33 -31.18
N THR A 469 14.82 -2.43 -31.81
CA THR A 469 14.38 -2.47 -33.21
C THR A 469 12.97 -3.03 -33.26
N LEU A 470 12.06 -2.25 -33.83
CA LEU A 470 10.70 -2.68 -34.12
C LEU A 470 10.57 -2.93 -35.61
N ARG A 471 10.33 -4.19 -36.00
CA ARG A 471 10.24 -4.62 -37.39
C ARG A 471 8.80 -4.86 -37.80
N PHE A 472 8.37 -4.17 -38.84
CA PHE A 472 7.07 -4.29 -39.45
C PHE A 472 7.06 -5.26 -40.65
N PRO A 473 5.87 -5.78 -41.06
CA PRO A 473 5.76 -6.47 -42.32
C PRO A 473 6.12 -5.57 -43.51
N ALA A 474 6.55 -6.17 -44.60
CA ALA A 474 6.93 -5.43 -45.81
C ALA A 474 5.78 -4.52 -46.32
N GLY A 475 6.08 -3.25 -46.61
CA GLY A 475 5.14 -2.29 -47.15
C GLY A 475 4.10 -1.76 -46.15
N TYR A 476 4.18 -2.11 -44.86
CA TYR A 476 3.22 -1.64 -43.85
C TYR A 476 3.33 -0.14 -43.62
N LEU A 477 4.55 0.40 -43.50
CA LEU A 477 4.77 1.82 -43.23
C LEU A 477 4.38 2.68 -44.43
N ALA A 478 4.63 2.20 -45.66
CA ALA A 478 4.22 2.86 -46.89
C ALA A 478 2.69 3.00 -47.02
N GLN A 479 1.94 2.05 -46.46
CA GLN A 479 0.47 2.08 -46.41
C GLN A 479 -0.07 2.87 -45.21
N ASN A 480 0.78 3.17 -44.20
CA ASN A 480 0.41 3.81 -42.94
C ASN A 480 1.32 5.01 -42.64
N ASN A 481 1.37 5.98 -43.51
CA ASN A 481 2.25 7.15 -43.42
C ASN A 481 2.16 7.91 -42.08
N LEU A 482 0.97 7.98 -41.46
CA LEU A 482 0.82 8.61 -40.13
C LEU A 482 1.53 7.83 -39.04
N VAL A 483 1.52 6.50 -39.11
CA VAL A 483 2.26 5.62 -38.19
C VAL A 483 3.75 5.87 -38.34
N GLN A 484 4.26 5.95 -39.57
CA GLN A 484 5.66 6.26 -39.83
C GLN A 484 6.06 7.61 -39.21
N LEU A 485 5.30 8.69 -39.44
CA LEU A 485 5.58 10.00 -38.85
C LEU A 485 5.53 10.00 -37.31
N ASP A 486 4.63 9.22 -36.75
CA ASP A 486 4.55 9.09 -35.28
C ASP A 486 5.79 8.38 -34.73
N PHE A 487 6.31 7.37 -35.42
CA PHE A 487 7.55 6.68 -35.03
C PHE A 487 8.80 7.56 -35.24
N GLU A 488 8.86 8.38 -36.28
CA GLU A 488 9.96 9.34 -36.48
C GLU A 488 10.04 10.33 -35.30
N ARG A 489 8.89 10.81 -34.80
CA ARG A 489 8.86 11.62 -33.57
C ARG A 489 9.27 10.84 -32.33
N GLU A 490 8.85 9.60 -32.24
CA GLU A 490 9.20 8.76 -31.11
C GLU A 490 10.73 8.46 -31.07
N GLN A 491 11.34 8.22 -32.22
CA GLN A 491 12.77 8.08 -32.35
C GLN A 491 13.51 9.35 -31.86
N ALA A 492 13.00 10.54 -32.17
CA ALA A 492 13.54 11.81 -31.65
C ALA A 492 13.50 11.85 -30.12
N TYR A 493 12.36 11.49 -29.50
CA TYR A 493 12.25 11.44 -28.03
C TYR A 493 13.18 10.41 -27.38
N TRP A 494 13.44 9.28 -28.04
CA TRP A 494 14.39 8.30 -27.53
C TRP A 494 15.83 8.81 -27.63
N ASN A 495 16.19 9.48 -28.73
CA ASN A 495 17.51 10.05 -28.96
C ASN A 495 17.85 11.19 -27.97
N ASP A 496 16.84 11.87 -27.42
CA ASP A 496 17.02 12.86 -26.33
C ASP A 496 17.44 12.20 -25.01
N VAL A 497 17.31 10.88 -24.87
CA VAL A 497 17.70 10.13 -23.68
C VAL A 497 19.05 9.46 -23.94
N VAL A 498 20.04 9.78 -23.15
CA VAL A 498 21.40 9.24 -23.30
C VAL A 498 21.39 7.71 -23.32
N GLY A 499 21.91 7.14 -24.40
CA GLY A 499 22.05 5.70 -24.59
C GLY A 499 20.79 4.99 -25.13
N TRP A 500 19.67 5.69 -25.31
CA TRP A 500 18.47 5.07 -25.91
C TRP A 500 18.48 5.22 -27.43
N LYS A 501 18.08 4.16 -28.13
CA LYS A 501 17.90 4.17 -29.58
C LYS A 501 16.73 3.28 -29.99
N LEU A 502 15.83 3.85 -30.81
CA LEU A 502 14.76 3.11 -31.45
C LEU A 502 15.03 3.05 -32.94
N LEU A 503 15.06 1.86 -33.49
CA LEU A 503 15.13 1.61 -34.94
C LEU A 503 13.80 1.07 -35.41
N ILE A 504 13.34 1.58 -36.55
CA ILE A 504 12.15 1.09 -37.25
C ILE A 504 12.62 0.46 -38.56
N ASP A 505 12.19 -0.75 -38.80
CA ASP A 505 12.62 -1.59 -39.92
C ASP A 505 11.40 -2.31 -40.54
N GLU A 506 11.51 -2.72 -41.78
CA GLU A 506 10.51 -3.56 -42.46
C GLU A 506 11.15 -4.89 -42.95
N GLU A 507 10.35 -5.95 -43.00
CA GLU A 507 10.77 -7.21 -43.57
C GLU A 507 11.18 -7.01 -45.04
N GLY A 508 12.39 -7.45 -45.42
CA GLY A 508 12.92 -7.35 -46.79
C GLY A 508 13.80 -6.11 -47.05
N SER A 509 13.88 -5.13 -46.14
CA SER A 509 14.68 -3.92 -46.39
C SER A 509 16.22 -4.09 -46.35
N GLN A 510 16.72 -5.25 -45.89
CA GLN A 510 18.16 -5.52 -45.82
C GLN A 510 18.75 -6.18 -47.09
N ASP A 511 17.90 -6.75 -47.99
CA ASP A 511 18.38 -7.39 -49.20
C ASP A 511 18.70 -6.40 -50.34
N GLU A 512 18.10 -5.22 -50.34
CA GLU A 512 18.37 -4.20 -51.35
C GLU A 512 19.67 -3.39 -51.11
N GLN A 513 20.15 -3.31 -49.86
CA GLN A 513 21.41 -2.61 -49.56
C GLN A 513 22.68 -3.47 -49.70
N ARG A 514 22.53 -4.77 -49.94
CA ARG A 514 23.65 -5.70 -50.27
C ARG A 514 23.83 -5.95 -51.76
N SER A 515 22.94 -5.45 -52.58
CA SER A 515 22.97 -5.64 -54.04
C SER A 515 23.16 -4.33 -54.86
N ALA A 516 23.49 -3.21 -54.20
CA ALA A 516 23.85 -1.93 -54.84
C ALA A 516 25.34 -1.58 -54.69
#